data_41745f8d5f6825531f8022fdaa8ab3ad
#
_entry.id   41745f8d5f6825531f8022fdaa8ab3ad
#
_cell.length_a   1.000
_cell.length_b   1.000
_cell.length_c   1.000
_cell.angle_alpha   90.00
_cell.angle_beta   90.00
_cell.angle_gamma   90.00
#
_symmetry.space_group_name_H-M   'P 1'
#
loop_
_entity.id
_entity.type
_entity.pdbx_description
1 polymer ?
#
loop_
_entity_poly.entity_id
_entity_poly.type
_entity_poly.pdbx_seq_one_letter_code
_entity_poly.pdbx_strand_id
1 'polypeptide(L)'
;QLSGSKNISKEEVSRLKNICLNMEENMSHDVNNLELDIEFHKIIYSSTQNPFFACIGTAIMTLFKPSIAISNKKHPEVVLANHKKILEAFEHESEEDMADAIRESISKWETLSLQD
;
A
#
# COMPACT_ATOMS: atom_id res chain seq x y z
N GLN A 1 4.34 -4.60 -23.43
CA GLN A 1 5.02 -4.11 -22.27
C GLN A 1 4.07 -3.41 -21.30
N LEU A 2 4.11 -3.83 -20.09
CA LEU A 2 3.22 -3.33 -19.08
C LEU A 2 3.91 -2.35 -18.15
N SER A 3 3.19 -1.33 -17.79
CA SER A 3 3.68 -0.40 -16.81
C SER A 3 2.51 0.07 -15.96
N GLY A 4 2.47 -0.38 -14.71
CA GLY A 4 1.45 0.07 -13.80
C GLY A 4 1.52 1.57 -13.58
N SER A 5 2.73 2.09 -13.48
CA SER A 5 2.91 3.50 -13.20
C SER A 5 2.40 4.39 -14.34
N LYS A 6 2.50 3.91 -15.57
CA LYS A 6 2.04 4.70 -16.71
C LYS A 6 0.54 4.77 -16.81
N ASN A 7 -0.16 3.92 -16.09
CA ASN A 7 -1.61 3.84 -16.18
C ASN A 7 -2.30 4.45 -14.97
N ILE A 8 -1.52 4.91 -14.01
CA ILE A 8 -2.10 5.58 -12.87
C ILE A 8 -2.39 7.02 -13.23
N SER A 9 -3.58 7.48 -12.94
CA SER A 9 -3.99 8.84 -13.26
C SER A 9 -3.53 9.79 -12.15
N LYS A 10 -3.55 11.09 -12.48
CA LYS A 10 -3.25 12.10 -11.48
C LYS A 10 -4.28 12.07 -10.35
N GLU A 11 -5.51 11.72 -10.69
CA GLU A 11 -6.56 11.57 -9.68
C GLU A 11 -6.22 10.46 -8.70
N GLU A 12 -5.73 9.34 -9.21
CA GLU A 12 -5.40 8.22 -8.36
C GLU A 12 -4.19 8.54 -7.47
N VAL A 13 -3.19 9.20 -8.04
CA VAL A 13 -2.05 9.66 -7.23
C VAL A 13 -2.53 10.59 -6.12
N SER A 14 -3.44 11.50 -6.45
CA SER A 14 -3.98 12.43 -5.47
C SER A 14 -4.72 11.67 -4.36
N ARG A 15 -5.48 10.65 -4.72
CA ARG A 15 -6.18 9.82 -3.73
C ARG A 15 -5.20 9.08 -2.83
N LEU A 16 -4.12 8.57 -3.40
CA LEU A 16 -3.09 7.90 -2.60
C LEU A 16 -2.45 8.87 -1.61
N LYS A 17 -2.20 10.09 -2.05
CA LYS A 17 -1.65 11.11 -1.16
C LYS A 17 -2.60 11.44 -0.03
N ASN A 18 -3.89 11.56 -0.35
CA ASN A 18 -4.90 11.82 0.67
C ASN A 18 -4.98 10.70 1.68
N ILE A 19 -4.87 9.47 1.21
CA ILE A 19 -4.88 8.32 2.12
C ILE A 19 -3.70 8.41 3.08
N CYS A 20 -2.52 8.73 2.58
CA CYS A 20 -1.36 8.87 3.45
C CYS A 20 -1.55 9.97 4.48
N LEU A 21 -2.14 11.10 4.07
CA LEU A 21 -2.42 12.19 5.01
C LEU A 21 -3.41 11.76 6.07
N ASN A 22 -4.45 11.04 5.66
CA ASN A 22 -5.45 10.55 6.61
C ASN A 22 -4.86 9.51 7.57
N MET A 23 -3.97 8.68 7.06
CA MET A 23 -3.29 7.72 7.92
C MET A 23 -2.44 8.42 8.98
N GLU A 24 -1.77 9.49 8.58
CA GLU A 24 -0.96 10.26 9.50
C GLU A 24 -1.83 10.91 10.57
N GLU A 25 -2.95 11.46 10.17
CA GLU A 25 -3.87 12.07 11.10
C GLU A 25 -4.45 11.04 12.08
N ASN A 26 -4.82 9.87 11.55
CA ASN A 26 -5.35 8.81 12.40
C ASN A 26 -4.35 8.36 13.45
N MET A 27 -3.07 8.38 13.10
CA MET A 27 -2.05 8.00 14.07
C MET A 27 -2.03 8.93 15.27
N SER A 28 -2.27 10.21 15.05
CA SER A 28 -2.28 11.17 16.15
C SER A 28 -3.53 11.02 17.03
N HIS A 29 -4.53 10.30 16.54
CA HIS A 29 -5.75 10.02 17.29
C HIS A 29 -5.87 8.57 17.73
N ASP A 30 -4.81 7.80 17.55
CA ASP A 30 -4.76 6.39 17.93
C ASP A 30 -5.84 5.56 17.22
N VAL A 31 -6.09 5.87 15.95
CA VAL A 31 -7.06 5.15 15.13
C VAL A 31 -6.31 4.19 14.23
N ASN A 32 -6.79 2.93 14.14
CA ASN A 32 -6.16 1.93 13.29
C ASN A 32 -6.42 2.23 11.82
N ASN A 33 -5.38 2.09 11.00
CA ASN A 33 -5.42 2.44 9.59
C ASN A 33 -5.71 1.26 8.67
N LEU A 34 -6.26 0.17 9.21
CA LEU A 34 -6.48 -1.04 8.40
C LEU A 34 -7.24 -0.76 7.11
N GLU A 35 -8.36 -0.05 7.21
CA GLU A 35 -9.19 0.19 6.03
C GLU A 35 -8.49 1.08 5.01
N LEU A 36 -7.77 2.09 5.48
CA LEU A 36 -7.02 2.97 4.58
C LEU A 36 -5.88 2.21 3.91
N ASP A 37 -5.22 1.32 4.65
CA ASP A 37 -4.15 0.49 4.10
C ASP A 37 -4.69 -0.38 2.98
N ILE A 38 -5.84 -1.01 3.20
CA ILE A 38 -6.47 -1.85 2.20
C ILE A 38 -6.87 -1.02 0.98
N GLU A 39 -7.47 0.13 1.19
CA GLU A 39 -7.88 0.99 0.08
C GLU A 39 -6.69 1.45 -0.74
N PHE A 40 -5.60 1.82 -0.08
CA PHE A 40 -4.38 2.24 -0.76
C PHE A 40 -3.91 1.14 -1.72
N HIS A 41 -3.84 -0.08 -1.24
CA HIS A 41 -3.35 -1.19 -2.06
C HIS A 41 -4.33 -1.57 -3.16
N LYS A 42 -5.63 -1.44 -2.90
CA LYS A 42 -6.61 -1.69 -3.95
C LYS A 42 -6.45 -0.74 -5.12
N ILE A 43 -6.18 0.53 -4.82
CA ILE A 43 -5.95 1.52 -5.88
C ILE A 43 -4.72 1.13 -6.68
N ILE A 44 -3.65 0.74 -6.00
CA ILE A 44 -2.41 0.36 -6.66
C ILE A 44 -2.63 -0.82 -7.59
N TYR A 45 -3.23 -1.89 -7.08
CA TYR A 45 -3.42 -3.09 -7.89
C TYR A 45 -4.37 -2.86 -9.05
N SER A 46 -5.40 -2.05 -8.85
CA SER A 46 -6.36 -1.80 -9.92
C SER A 46 -5.83 -0.84 -10.97
N SER A 47 -4.80 -0.06 -10.65
CA SER A 47 -4.25 0.88 -11.61
C SER A 47 -3.27 0.22 -12.57
N THR A 48 -2.87 -1.01 -12.31
CA THR A 48 -2.05 -1.74 -13.27
C THR A 48 -2.94 -2.28 -14.38
N GLN A 49 -2.38 -2.46 -15.56
CA GLN A 49 -3.12 -3.06 -16.66
C GLN A 49 -2.93 -4.56 -16.73
N ASN A 50 -2.28 -5.13 -15.74
CA ASN A 50 -2.04 -6.55 -15.67
C ASN A 50 -3.16 -7.21 -14.86
N PRO A 51 -4.06 -7.97 -15.51
CA PRO A 51 -5.17 -8.62 -14.79
C PRO A 51 -4.68 -9.58 -13.71
N PHE A 52 -3.50 -10.15 -13.91
CA PHE A 52 -2.91 -11.04 -12.92
C PHE A 52 -2.66 -10.28 -11.60
N PHE A 53 -2.12 -9.08 -11.70
CA PHE A 53 -1.87 -8.25 -10.51
C PHE A 53 -3.18 -7.87 -9.82
N ALA A 54 -4.19 -7.51 -10.59
CA ALA A 54 -5.46 -7.14 -10.01
C ALA A 54 -6.07 -8.32 -9.24
N CYS A 55 -5.99 -9.50 -9.84
CA CYS A 55 -6.55 -10.70 -9.23
C CYS A 55 -5.76 -11.12 -7.98
N ILE A 56 -4.46 -11.15 -8.10
CA ILE A 56 -3.59 -11.56 -7.01
C ILE A 56 -3.65 -10.55 -5.87
N GLY A 57 -3.78 -9.26 -6.22
CA GLY A 57 -3.85 -8.21 -5.21
C GLY A 57 -5.02 -8.41 -4.27
N THR A 58 -6.18 -8.76 -4.80
CA THR A 58 -7.35 -9.02 -3.99
C THR A 58 -7.11 -10.21 -3.05
N ALA A 59 -6.51 -11.28 -3.58
CA ALA A 59 -6.23 -12.46 -2.78
C ALA A 59 -5.22 -12.13 -1.67
N ILE A 60 -4.20 -11.35 -2.00
CA ILE A 60 -3.19 -10.96 -1.02
C ILE A 60 -3.83 -10.12 0.09
N MET A 61 -4.67 -9.16 -0.28
CA MET A 61 -5.33 -8.33 0.71
C MET A 61 -6.18 -9.17 1.67
N THR A 62 -6.89 -10.15 1.12
CA THR A 62 -7.72 -11.02 1.93
C THR A 62 -6.87 -11.88 2.87
N LEU A 63 -5.80 -12.45 2.31
CA LEU A 63 -4.93 -13.35 3.07
C LEU A 63 -4.21 -12.62 4.19
N PHE A 64 -3.73 -11.43 3.93
CA PHE A 64 -2.91 -10.70 4.88
C PHE A 64 -3.69 -9.72 5.75
N LYS A 65 -5.02 -9.69 5.62
CA LYS A 65 -5.81 -8.71 6.38
C LYS A 65 -5.51 -8.74 7.87
N PRO A 66 -5.43 -9.90 8.54
CA PRO A 66 -5.09 -9.90 9.95
C PRO A 66 -3.70 -9.33 10.23
N SER A 67 -2.73 -9.66 9.37
CA SER A 67 -1.37 -9.14 9.52
C SER A 67 -1.33 -7.64 9.31
N ILE A 68 -2.11 -7.15 8.35
CA ILE A 68 -2.19 -5.71 8.09
C ILE A 68 -2.73 -4.98 9.31
N ALA A 69 -3.77 -5.53 9.92
CA ALA A 69 -4.36 -4.93 11.11
C ALA A 69 -3.36 -4.87 12.26
N ILE A 70 -2.61 -5.97 12.45
CA ILE A 70 -1.63 -6.03 13.52
C ILE A 70 -0.49 -5.05 13.27
N SER A 71 -0.02 -4.97 12.02
CA SER A 71 1.06 -4.05 11.67
C SER A 71 0.65 -2.60 11.93
N ASN A 72 -0.58 -2.24 11.56
CA ASN A 72 -1.07 -0.88 11.78
C ASN A 72 -1.25 -0.57 13.25
N LYS A 73 -1.50 -1.59 14.07
CA LYS A 73 -1.64 -1.38 15.50
C LYS A 73 -0.29 -1.23 16.17
N LYS A 74 0.67 -2.07 15.80
CA LYS A 74 1.96 -2.12 16.49
C LYS A 74 2.99 -1.15 15.94
N HIS A 75 2.98 -0.93 14.63
CA HIS A 75 4.03 -0.16 13.96
C HIS A 75 3.44 0.79 12.92
N PRO A 76 2.53 1.68 13.33
CA PRO A 76 1.86 2.56 12.35
C PRO A 76 2.82 3.47 11.61
N GLU A 77 3.89 3.94 12.25
CA GLU A 77 4.84 4.82 11.59
C GLU A 77 5.62 4.10 10.50
N VAL A 78 5.93 2.81 10.70
CA VAL A 78 6.62 2.02 9.68
C VAL A 78 5.69 1.76 8.50
N VAL A 79 4.42 1.45 8.79
CA VAL A 79 3.43 1.23 7.75
C VAL A 79 3.27 2.49 6.90
N LEU A 80 3.15 3.65 7.54
CA LEU A 80 3.01 4.90 6.82
C LEU A 80 4.23 5.19 5.95
N ALA A 81 5.43 4.96 6.50
CA ALA A 81 6.66 5.20 5.74
C ALA A 81 6.70 4.32 4.49
N ASN A 82 6.25 3.06 4.60
CA ASN A 82 6.21 2.18 3.45
C ASN A 82 5.22 2.66 2.40
N HIS A 83 4.07 3.17 2.83
CA HIS A 83 3.08 3.69 1.90
C HIS A 83 3.62 4.90 1.15
N LYS A 84 4.33 5.79 1.84
CA LYS A 84 4.94 6.95 1.19
C LYS A 84 6.00 6.51 0.17
N LYS A 85 6.72 5.45 0.47
CA LYS A 85 7.72 4.91 -0.45
C LYS A 85 7.07 4.36 -1.72
N ILE A 86 5.96 3.66 -1.56
CA ILE A 86 5.22 3.15 -2.71
C ILE A 86 4.69 4.30 -3.56
N LEU A 87 4.14 5.30 -2.91
CA LEU A 87 3.62 6.48 -3.59
C LEU A 87 4.73 7.17 -4.38
N GLU A 88 5.90 7.30 -3.80
CA GLU A 88 7.04 7.91 -4.47
C GLU A 88 7.43 7.13 -5.73
N ALA A 89 7.42 5.81 -5.65
CA ALA A 89 7.73 4.98 -6.80
C ALA A 89 6.72 5.20 -7.92
N PHE A 90 5.44 5.34 -7.57
CA PHE A 90 4.40 5.63 -8.56
C PHE A 90 4.60 7.00 -9.20
N GLU A 91 5.01 7.98 -8.41
CA GLU A 91 5.25 9.32 -8.93
C GLU A 91 6.43 9.35 -9.89
N HIS A 92 7.40 8.47 -9.69
CA HIS A 92 8.55 8.38 -10.57
C HIS A 92 8.30 7.50 -11.78
N GLU A 93 7.13 6.85 -11.83
CA GLU A 93 6.72 6.01 -12.95
C GLU A 93 7.76 4.95 -13.31
N SER A 94 8.30 4.30 -12.30
CA SER A 94 9.27 3.23 -12.47
C SER A 94 8.63 1.90 -12.11
N GLU A 95 8.49 1.01 -13.10
CA GLU A 95 7.91 -0.31 -12.88
C GLU A 95 8.72 -1.13 -11.89
N GLU A 96 10.03 -1.03 -12.01
CA GLU A 96 10.91 -1.80 -11.16
C GLU A 96 10.79 -1.34 -9.70
N ASP A 97 10.78 -0.02 -9.50
CA ASP A 97 10.64 0.52 -8.17
C ASP A 97 9.29 0.17 -7.55
N MET A 98 8.25 0.17 -8.38
CA MET A 98 6.92 -0.21 -7.91
C MET A 98 6.89 -1.67 -7.46
N ALA A 99 7.46 -2.56 -8.26
CA ALA A 99 7.49 -3.97 -7.91
C ALA A 99 8.26 -4.20 -6.62
N ASP A 100 9.38 -3.53 -6.46
CA ASP A 100 10.19 -3.65 -5.26
C ASP A 100 9.45 -3.10 -4.05
N ALA A 101 8.78 -1.97 -4.19
CA ALA A 101 8.04 -1.37 -3.09
C ALA A 101 6.89 -2.27 -2.64
N ILE A 102 6.20 -2.89 -3.59
CA ILE A 102 5.10 -3.79 -3.27
C ILE A 102 5.61 -5.03 -2.55
N ARG A 103 6.70 -5.61 -3.07
CA ARG A 103 7.29 -6.79 -2.44
C ARG A 103 7.75 -6.48 -1.01
N GLU A 104 8.35 -5.32 -0.83
CA GLU A 104 8.81 -4.91 0.49
C GLU A 104 7.64 -4.73 1.44
N SER A 105 6.53 -4.20 0.94
CA SER A 105 5.33 -3.99 1.73
C SER A 105 4.78 -5.32 2.25
N ILE A 106 4.71 -6.33 1.38
CA ILE A 106 4.23 -7.64 1.78
C ILE A 106 5.16 -8.26 2.81
N SER A 107 6.46 -8.15 2.59
CA SER A 107 7.44 -8.68 3.53
C SER A 107 7.31 -8.01 4.89
N LYS A 108 7.05 -6.70 4.90
CA LYS A 108 6.87 -5.98 6.16
C LYS A 108 5.64 -6.43 6.92
N TRP A 109 4.55 -6.71 6.21
CA TRP A 109 3.35 -7.22 6.88
C TRP A 109 3.66 -8.48 7.66
N GLU A 110 4.41 -9.41 7.04
CA GLU A 110 4.80 -10.65 7.71
C GLU A 110 5.68 -10.37 8.92
N THR A 111 6.71 -9.57 8.70
CA THR A 111 7.70 -9.30 9.74
C THR A 111 7.08 -8.56 10.93
N LEU A 112 6.33 -7.49 10.64
CA LEU A 112 5.80 -6.65 11.70
C LEU A 112 4.69 -7.35 12.49
N SER A 113 3.92 -8.21 11.84
CA SER A 113 2.85 -8.91 12.53
C SER A 113 3.37 -9.97 13.48
N LEU A 114 4.60 -10.45 13.27
CA LEU A 114 5.21 -11.45 14.13
C LEU A 114 6.01 -10.86 15.29
N GLN A 115 6.22 -9.56 15.27
CA GLN A 115 6.94 -8.88 16.34
C GLN A 115 6.02 -8.55 17.51
N ASP A 116 6.54 -8.66 18.70
CA ASP A 116 5.78 -8.33 19.92
C ASP A 116 5.82 -6.84 20.22
#